data_5eba67fffa0efd263c86c1013d283f97
#
_entry.id   5eba67fffa0efd263c86c1013d283f97
#
_cell.length_a   1.000
_cell.length_b   1.000
_cell.length_c   1.000
_cell.angle_alpha   90.00
_cell.angle_beta   90.00
_cell.angle_gamma   90.00
#
_symmetry.space_group_name_H-M   'P 1'
#
loop_
_entity.id
_entity.type
_entity.pdbx_description
1 polymer ?
#
loop_
_entity_poly.entity_id
_entity_poly.type
_entity_poly.pdbx_seq_one_letter_code
_entity_poly.pdbx_strand_id
1 'polypeptide(L)'
;MSAGGDDADAEADSGALDGFRRLFALERDVFVLSIAMFAFSLGFQMTNRYLPEYMVRLGASGFVVGLFGTFGNVISAIYPYPGGAVSDRIGSRYALTLFGLLSTLGFLVWLVAPGVGPIAVGGLIVEPWVWIFVGLVLAQAWKSFGLGATFAVVKQATDPSRLAAGFASTETFRRTAFLVGPVLAAVLIGLRTEFTVSFQFVLAVAVAFGVLGTLVQHVLYDASGDSFGDSFAGLDRVRRDLREMPAPLRPLLVGDTLVRFANGMVYVFFVLVVTQFFQVGLDATVALGGFAYDVDLSPQAFFGYLLGVEMLVALLIMVPASRLAERIGLKPVVAVGFAVYALFPVVLIYAPALAGSALPLSAVMIAVFAFSGLRFAGLPSHKALIVGPAEQGAGGRVTGTYYLLRNTVVIPSAAVGGYLWDFVSPEVAFTVAAVVGLVGTGYFLAFGKEFEAYA
;
A
#
# COMPACT_ATOMS: atom_id res chain seq x y z
N MET A 1 -46.96 -9.06 25.88
CA MET A 1 -45.76 -9.90 25.62
C MET A 1 -44.89 -9.15 24.62
N SER A 2 -43.98 -8.36 25.13
CA SER A 2 -42.98 -7.61 24.34
C SER A 2 -41.78 -7.43 25.29
N ALA A 3 -40.85 -8.35 25.20
CA ALA A 3 -39.51 -8.24 25.80
C ALA A 3 -38.65 -9.22 25.03
N GLY A 4 -37.89 -8.74 24.06
CA GLY A 4 -37.00 -9.58 23.26
C GLY A 4 -36.14 -8.80 22.26
N GLY A 5 -36.12 -7.45 22.35
CA GLY A 5 -35.34 -6.61 21.43
C GLY A 5 -34.03 -6.06 22.03
N ASP A 6 -33.95 -5.88 23.33
CA ASP A 6 -32.81 -5.17 23.95
C ASP A 6 -31.59 -6.05 24.25
N ASP A 7 -31.73 -7.39 24.31
CA ASP A 7 -30.62 -8.27 24.63
C ASP A 7 -29.68 -8.55 23.46
N ALA A 8 -30.18 -8.48 22.22
CA ALA A 8 -29.38 -8.74 21.01
C ALA A 8 -28.41 -7.60 20.68
N ASP A 9 -28.80 -6.37 20.95
CA ASP A 9 -27.94 -5.19 20.74
C ASP A 9 -26.86 -5.05 21.83
N ALA A 10 -27.16 -5.48 23.07
CA ALA A 10 -26.21 -5.52 24.17
C ALA A 10 -25.15 -6.60 24.00
N GLU A 11 -25.48 -7.78 23.44
CA GLU A 11 -24.51 -8.84 23.12
C GLU A 11 -23.60 -8.46 21.94
N ALA A 12 -24.10 -7.72 20.94
CA ALA A 12 -23.29 -7.26 19.82
C ALA A 12 -22.28 -6.17 20.25
N ASP A 13 -22.67 -5.28 21.16
CA ASP A 13 -21.79 -4.21 21.66
C ASP A 13 -20.74 -4.75 22.65
N SER A 14 -21.08 -5.74 23.48
CA SER A 14 -20.13 -6.45 24.35
C SER A 14 -19.09 -7.23 23.52
N GLY A 15 -19.49 -7.84 22.41
CA GLY A 15 -18.59 -8.56 21.51
C GLY A 15 -17.56 -7.67 20.80
N ALA A 16 -17.93 -6.43 20.44
CA ALA A 16 -17.02 -5.47 19.84
C ALA A 16 -16.01 -4.94 20.85
N LEU A 17 -16.46 -4.60 22.07
CA LEU A 17 -15.58 -4.13 23.16
C LEU A 17 -14.66 -5.24 23.68
N ASP A 18 -15.12 -6.48 23.73
CA ASP A 18 -14.28 -7.63 24.08
C ASP A 18 -13.28 -7.98 22.97
N GLY A 19 -13.64 -7.77 21.71
CA GLY A 19 -12.71 -7.84 20.58
C GLY A 19 -11.60 -6.78 20.72
N PHE A 20 -11.95 -5.55 21.07
CA PHE A 20 -10.98 -4.46 21.37
C PHE A 20 -10.11 -4.79 22.59
N ARG A 21 -10.69 -5.26 23.69
CA ARG A 21 -9.93 -5.65 24.89
C ARG A 21 -8.95 -6.79 24.61
N ARG A 22 -9.31 -7.75 23.76
CA ARG A 22 -8.41 -8.84 23.33
C ARG A 22 -7.24 -8.33 22.47
N LEU A 23 -7.41 -7.27 21.70
CA LEU A 23 -6.32 -6.61 20.95
C LEU A 23 -5.25 -5.99 21.88
N PHE A 24 -5.65 -5.54 23.08
CA PHE A 24 -4.73 -4.99 24.09
C PHE A 24 -4.21 -6.05 25.07
N ALA A 25 -4.77 -7.25 25.08
CA ALA A 25 -4.32 -8.40 25.89
C ALA A 25 -3.23 -9.23 25.18
N LEU A 26 -2.57 -8.66 24.16
CA LEU A 26 -1.46 -9.27 23.47
C LEU A 26 -0.22 -9.34 24.33
N GLU A 27 0.64 -10.31 24.05
CA GLU A 27 1.98 -10.34 24.59
C GLU A 27 2.68 -8.99 24.33
N ARG A 28 3.40 -8.51 25.31
CA ARG A 28 4.01 -7.17 25.32
C ARG A 28 4.79 -6.86 24.03
N ASP A 29 5.56 -7.84 23.53
CA ASP A 29 6.40 -7.66 22.35
C ASP A 29 5.60 -7.52 21.06
N VAL A 30 4.50 -8.27 20.91
CA VAL A 30 3.58 -8.15 19.77
C VAL A 30 2.92 -6.76 19.78
N PHE A 31 2.55 -6.25 20.94
CA PHE A 31 1.97 -4.91 21.07
C PHE A 31 2.99 -3.80 20.72
N VAL A 32 4.21 -3.89 21.25
CA VAL A 32 5.31 -2.95 20.95
C VAL A 32 5.60 -2.90 19.45
N LEU A 33 5.69 -4.07 18.79
CA LEU A 33 5.90 -4.15 17.35
C LEU A 33 4.70 -3.62 16.57
N SER A 34 3.47 -3.81 17.05
CA SER A 34 2.27 -3.25 16.43
C SER A 34 2.29 -1.72 16.42
N ILE A 35 2.75 -1.08 17.51
CA ILE A 35 2.93 0.37 17.59
C ILE A 35 4.00 0.85 16.60
N ALA A 36 5.14 0.17 16.52
CA ALA A 36 6.20 0.50 15.56
C ALA A 36 5.70 0.34 14.12
N MET A 37 4.98 -0.75 13.82
CA MET A 37 4.35 -0.97 12.51
C MET A 37 3.34 0.13 12.16
N PHE A 38 2.53 0.57 13.12
CA PHE A 38 1.62 1.69 12.93
C PHE A 38 2.39 2.97 12.60
N ALA A 39 3.40 3.32 13.39
CA ALA A 39 4.18 4.55 13.24
C ALA A 39 4.86 4.64 11.86
N PHE A 40 5.58 3.58 11.44
CA PHE A 40 6.21 3.55 10.13
C PHE A 40 5.19 3.48 8.99
N SER A 41 4.12 2.69 9.13
CA SER A 41 3.06 2.61 8.11
C SER A 41 2.37 3.96 7.95
N LEU A 42 2.14 4.71 9.04
CA LEU A 42 1.56 6.04 9.00
C LEU A 42 2.47 6.99 8.21
N GLY A 43 3.77 7.04 8.53
CA GLY A 43 4.75 7.84 7.79
C GLY A 43 4.75 7.53 6.29
N PHE A 44 4.75 6.25 5.93
CA PHE A 44 4.69 5.83 4.52
C PHE A 44 3.36 6.20 3.84
N GLN A 45 2.23 6.04 4.51
CA GLN A 45 0.92 6.34 3.91
C GLN A 45 0.66 7.83 3.75
N MET A 46 1.23 8.65 4.65
CA MET A 46 1.20 10.10 4.53
C MET A 46 2.05 10.60 3.36
N THR A 47 3.15 9.94 3.03
CA THR A 47 4.17 10.48 2.10
C THR A 47 4.14 9.87 0.72
N ASN A 48 4.11 8.54 0.59
CA ASN A 48 4.35 7.84 -0.67
C ASN A 48 3.43 8.25 -1.83
N ARG A 49 2.18 8.61 -1.53
CA ARG A 49 1.20 8.99 -2.56
C ARG A 49 1.42 10.40 -3.10
N TYR A 50 2.13 11.25 -2.35
CA TYR A 50 2.43 12.63 -2.73
C TYR A 50 3.83 12.81 -3.28
N LEU A 51 4.74 11.84 -3.12
CA LEU A 51 6.11 11.94 -3.66
C LEU A 51 6.15 12.24 -5.16
N PRO A 52 5.28 11.67 -6.02
CA PRO A 52 5.24 12.05 -7.43
C PRO A 52 4.96 13.54 -7.66
N GLU A 53 3.96 14.10 -6.95
CA GLU A 53 3.66 15.55 -6.99
C GLU A 53 4.85 16.37 -6.49
N TYR A 54 5.46 15.94 -5.38
CA TYR A 54 6.63 16.61 -4.81
C TYR A 54 7.82 16.62 -5.78
N MET A 55 8.08 15.49 -6.46
CA MET A 55 9.13 15.39 -7.48
C MET A 55 8.89 16.34 -8.65
N VAL A 56 7.65 16.44 -9.14
CA VAL A 56 7.30 17.38 -10.22
C VAL A 56 7.52 18.83 -9.77
N ARG A 57 7.16 19.18 -8.53
CA ARG A 57 7.45 20.51 -7.95
C ARG A 57 8.95 20.78 -7.80
N LEU A 58 9.78 19.75 -7.69
CA LEU A 58 11.24 19.84 -7.65
C LEU A 58 11.88 19.75 -9.05
N GLY A 59 11.09 19.81 -10.14
CA GLY A 59 11.56 19.85 -11.52
C GLY A 59 11.68 18.47 -12.21
N ALA A 60 11.18 17.39 -11.62
CA ALA A 60 11.17 16.09 -12.28
C ALA A 60 10.10 16.01 -13.38
N SER A 61 10.42 15.35 -14.50
CA SER A 61 9.43 14.99 -15.52
C SER A 61 8.60 13.76 -15.11
N GLY A 62 7.50 13.52 -15.81
CA GLY A 62 6.67 12.32 -15.58
C GLY A 62 7.44 11.02 -15.83
N PHE A 63 8.37 11.01 -16.80
CA PHE A 63 9.26 9.86 -17.01
C PHE A 63 10.15 9.58 -15.80
N VAL A 64 10.71 10.62 -15.18
CA VAL A 64 11.50 10.51 -13.95
C VAL A 64 10.65 9.99 -12.80
N VAL A 65 9.38 10.43 -12.68
CA VAL A 65 8.41 9.89 -11.73
C VAL A 65 8.14 8.41 -12.00
N GLY A 66 8.02 8.00 -13.26
CA GLY A 66 7.90 6.59 -13.65
C GLY A 66 9.14 5.78 -13.25
N LEU A 67 10.34 6.31 -13.47
CA LEU A 67 11.59 5.69 -13.00
C LEU A 67 11.61 5.53 -11.48
N PHE A 68 11.15 6.52 -10.72
CA PHE A 68 11.03 6.44 -9.26
C PHE A 68 10.17 5.24 -8.84
N GLY A 69 9.02 5.03 -9.48
CA GLY A 69 8.18 3.86 -9.25
C GLY A 69 8.89 2.54 -9.58
N THR A 70 9.63 2.50 -10.69
CA THR A 70 10.45 1.35 -11.09
C THR A 70 11.54 1.03 -10.07
N PHE A 71 12.28 2.04 -9.60
CA PHE A 71 13.28 1.87 -8.53
C PHE A 71 12.64 1.35 -7.23
N GLY A 72 11.46 1.85 -6.86
CA GLY A 72 10.70 1.33 -5.72
C GLY A 72 10.37 -0.16 -5.85
N ASN A 73 9.99 -0.61 -7.05
CA ASN A 73 9.74 -2.02 -7.33
C ASN A 73 11.03 -2.87 -7.23
N VAL A 74 12.15 -2.39 -7.78
CA VAL A 74 13.48 -3.06 -7.69
C VAL A 74 13.89 -3.22 -6.23
N ILE A 75 13.83 -2.14 -5.45
CA ILE A 75 14.16 -2.16 -4.02
C ILE A 75 13.29 -3.16 -3.28
N SER A 76 11.97 -3.14 -3.53
CA SER A 76 11.02 -4.07 -2.89
C SER A 76 11.27 -5.53 -3.26
N ALA A 77 11.86 -5.81 -4.42
CA ALA A 77 12.25 -7.15 -4.84
C ALA A 77 13.56 -7.63 -4.20
N ILE A 78 14.55 -6.73 -4.05
CA ILE A 78 15.90 -7.08 -3.58
C ILE A 78 16.02 -7.07 -2.06
N TYR A 79 15.47 -6.07 -1.38
CA TYR A 79 15.70 -5.81 0.05
C TYR A 79 15.29 -6.93 1.02
N PRO A 80 14.23 -7.73 0.80
CA PRO A 80 13.88 -8.80 1.72
C PRO A 80 15.01 -9.82 1.96
N TYR A 81 15.88 -10.05 0.96
CA TYR A 81 16.97 -11.00 1.06
C TYR A 81 18.09 -10.56 2.03
N PRO A 82 18.77 -9.40 1.81
CA PRO A 82 19.78 -8.93 2.75
C PRO A 82 19.21 -8.55 4.11
N GLY A 83 17.91 -8.15 4.18
CA GLY A 83 17.27 -7.78 5.44
C GLY A 83 17.17 -8.95 6.40
N GLY A 84 16.74 -10.12 5.92
CA GLY A 84 16.73 -11.34 6.69
C GLY A 84 18.14 -11.72 7.18
N ALA A 85 19.11 -11.73 6.28
CA ALA A 85 20.50 -12.07 6.62
C ALA A 85 21.13 -11.11 7.66
N VAL A 86 20.80 -9.83 7.63
CA VAL A 86 21.22 -8.86 8.65
C VAL A 86 20.55 -9.18 9.99
N SER A 87 19.24 -9.41 10.01
CA SER A 87 18.51 -9.77 11.23
C SER A 87 19.07 -11.04 11.88
N ASP A 88 19.38 -12.06 11.09
CA ASP A 88 19.94 -13.32 11.58
C ASP A 88 21.36 -13.18 12.18
N ARG A 89 22.13 -12.16 11.73
CA ARG A 89 23.50 -11.91 12.21
C ARG A 89 23.60 -11.03 13.44
N ILE A 90 22.80 -9.95 13.49
CA ILE A 90 22.91 -8.94 14.56
C ILE A 90 21.76 -9.01 15.57
N GLY A 91 20.80 -9.93 15.35
CA GLY A 91 19.58 -10.04 16.14
C GLY A 91 18.46 -9.08 15.69
N SER A 92 17.22 -9.47 15.94
CA SER A 92 16.04 -8.78 15.46
C SER A 92 15.93 -7.34 16.00
N ARG A 93 16.23 -7.11 17.27
CA ARG A 93 16.21 -5.78 17.92
C ARG A 93 17.11 -4.77 17.22
N TYR A 94 18.38 -5.14 17.03
CA TYR A 94 19.36 -4.23 16.40
C TYR A 94 19.08 -4.05 14.91
N ALA A 95 18.63 -5.12 14.22
CA ALA A 95 18.24 -5.04 12.82
C ALA A 95 17.04 -4.09 12.63
N LEU A 96 15.97 -4.26 13.42
CA LEU A 96 14.80 -3.36 13.38
C LEU A 96 15.17 -1.92 13.70
N THR A 97 16.08 -1.70 14.66
CA THR A 97 16.57 -0.36 15.01
C THR A 97 17.35 0.26 13.84
N LEU A 98 18.28 -0.48 13.24
CA LEU A 98 19.04 -0.04 12.07
C LEU A 98 18.09 0.33 10.89
N PHE A 99 17.14 -0.54 10.59
CA PHE A 99 16.18 -0.30 9.51
C PHE A 99 15.24 0.87 9.82
N GLY A 100 14.87 1.05 11.09
CA GLY A 100 14.10 2.20 11.55
C GLY A 100 14.86 3.52 11.39
N LEU A 101 16.12 3.56 11.79
CA LEU A 101 17.00 4.73 11.62
C LEU A 101 17.22 5.07 10.14
N LEU A 102 17.48 4.06 9.30
CA LEU A 102 17.63 4.27 7.86
C LEU A 102 16.35 4.84 7.23
N SER A 103 15.17 4.29 7.58
CA SER A 103 13.90 4.80 7.06
C SER A 103 13.60 6.22 7.53
N THR A 104 13.89 6.52 8.80
CA THR A 104 13.73 7.86 9.36
C THR A 104 14.66 8.85 8.66
N LEU A 105 15.92 8.45 8.40
CA LEU A 105 16.87 9.24 7.62
C LEU A 105 16.35 9.46 6.19
N GLY A 106 15.71 8.47 5.58
CA GLY A 106 15.08 8.61 4.26
C GLY A 106 13.99 9.69 4.25
N PHE A 107 13.10 9.72 5.24
CA PHE A 107 12.12 10.80 5.41
C PHE A 107 12.79 12.17 5.64
N LEU A 108 13.88 12.21 6.38
CA LEU A 108 14.66 13.43 6.60
C LEU A 108 15.31 13.93 5.32
N VAL A 109 15.86 13.05 4.48
CA VAL A 109 16.42 13.41 3.16
C VAL A 109 15.32 14.01 2.28
N TRP A 110 14.11 13.45 2.26
CA TRP A 110 12.98 14.03 1.54
C TRP A 110 12.59 15.40 2.07
N LEU A 111 12.59 15.57 3.39
CA LEU A 111 12.25 16.84 4.05
C LEU A 111 13.22 17.98 3.64
N VAL A 112 14.51 17.70 3.57
CA VAL A 112 15.53 18.71 3.28
C VAL A 112 15.81 18.90 1.78
N ALA A 113 15.31 18.00 0.91
CA ALA A 113 15.59 18.00 -0.52
C ALA A 113 15.40 19.37 -1.21
N PRO A 114 14.32 20.16 -0.97
CA PRO A 114 14.16 21.47 -1.60
C PRO A 114 15.25 22.47 -1.21
N GLY A 115 15.75 22.38 0.02
CA GLY A 115 16.78 23.28 0.57
C GLY A 115 18.19 23.01 0.04
N VAL A 116 18.42 21.83 -0.56
CA VAL A 116 19.75 21.48 -1.10
C VAL A 116 20.07 22.26 -2.38
N GLY A 117 19.01 22.61 -3.16
CA GLY A 117 19.15 23.30 -4.44
C GLY A 117 19.86 22.47 -5.53
N PRO A 118 19.97 23.00 -6.74
CA PRO A 118 20.78 22.37 -7.79
C PRO A 118 22.27 22.45 -7.44
N ILE A 119 22.96 21.31 -7.51
CA ILE A 119 24.39 21.21 -7.22
C ILE A 119 25.15 20.90 -8.51
N ALA A 120 26.14 21.70 -8.86
CA ALA A 120 27.02 21.44 -10.00
C ALA A 120 28.13 20.45 -9.56
N VAL A 121 28.16 19.26 -10.15
CA VAL A 121 29.19 18.23 -9.90
C VAL A 121 29.79 17.80 -11.24
N GLY A 122 31.04 18.12 -11.49
CA GLY A 122 31.75 17.65 -12.69
C GLY A 122 31.09 18.04 -14.03
N GLY A 123 30.41 19.21 -14.08
CA GLY A 123 29.67 19.65 -15.27
C GLY A 123 28.24 19.14 -15.40
N LEU A 124 27.78 18.31 -14.47
CA LEU A 124 26.40 17.87 -14.37
C LEU A 124 25.68 18.68 -13.28
N ILE A 125 24.43 19.07 -13.54
CA ILE A 125 23.56 19.69 -12.54
C ILE A 125 22.73 18.61 -11.88
N VAL A 126 22.92 18.42 -10.58
CA VAL A 126 22.12 17.52 -9.76
C VAL A 126 20.93 18.29 -9.21
N GLU A 127 19.76 18.05 -9.78
CA GLU A 127 18.52 18.69 -9.38
C GLU A 127 18.00 18.16 -8.03
N PRO A 128 17.21 18.96 -7.29
CA PRO A 128 16.68 18.56 -5.97
C PRO A 128 15.88 17.25 -5.97
N TRP A 129 15.19 16.90 -7.06
CA TRP A 129 14.44 15.65 -7.15
C TRP A 129 15.31 14.39 -7.07
N VAL A 130 16.61 14.48 -7.36
CA VAL A 130 17.54 13.34 -7.24
C VAL A 130 17.61 12.84 -5.79
N TRP A 131 17.52 13.76 -4.81
CA TRP A 131 17.51 13.40 -3.39
C TRP A 131 16.29 12.58 -2.99
N ILE A 132 15.19 12.64 -3.76
CA ILE A 132 14.01 11.81 -3.53
C ILE A 132 14.33 10.33 -3.80
N PHE A 133 15.18 10.02 -4.80
CA PHE A 133 15.67 8.66 -5.03
C PHE A 133 16.61 8.18 -3.89
N VAL A 134 17.48 9.05 -3.40
CA VAL A 134 18.35 8.73 -2.24
C VAL A 134 17.48 8.41 -1.03
N GLY A 135 16.51 9.27 -0.73
CA GLY A 135 15.55 9.04 0.34
C GLY A 135 14.73 7.76 0.14
N LEU A 136 14.37 7.39 -1.10
CA LEU A 136 13.65 6.14 -1.41
C LEU A 136 14.46 4.90 -1.00
N VAL A 137 15.76 4.86 -1.36
CA VAL A 137 16.67 3.76 -0.99
C VAL A 137 16.70 3.59 0.53
N LEU A 138 16.80 4.69 1.27
CA LEU A 138 16.84 4.67 2.74
C LEU A 138 15.46 4.36 3.36
N ALA A 139 14.42 5.05 2.91
CA ALA A 139 13.08 4.93 3.49
C ALA A 139 12.50 3.51 3.34
N GLN A 140 12.79 2.82 2.24
CA GLN A 140 12.32 1.45 2.02
C GLN A 140 12.98 0.41 2.96
N ALA A 141 14.02 0.78 3.71
CA ALA A 141 14.72 -0.16 4.57
C ALA A 141 13.78 -0.83 5.58
N TRP A 142 13.05 -0.06 6.38
CA TRP A 142 12.12 -0.65 7.36
C TRP A 142 10.99 -1.42 6.69
N LYS A 143 10.40 -0.88 5.64
CA LYS A 143 9.27 -1.50 4.94
C LYS A 143 9.64 -2.83 4.31
N SER A 144 10.84 -2.97 3.76
CA SER A 144 11.25 -4.15 3.01
C SER A 144 12.06 -5.15 3.85
N PHE A 145 12.90 -4.67 4.75
CA PHE A 145 13.66 -5.52 5.67
C PHE A 145 12.90 -5.81 6.96
N GLY A 146 12.34 -4.75 7.59
CA GLY A 146 11.73 -4.83 8.91
C GLY A 146 10.44 -5.63 8.94
N LEU A 147 9.66 -5.63 7.86
CA LEU A 147 8.39 -6.34 7.83
C LEU A 147 8.59 -7.86 7.97
N GLY A 148 9.62 -8.42 7.32
CA GLY A 148 9.96 -9.84 7.47
C GLY A 148 10.41 -10.19 8.88
N ALA A 149 11.27 -9.36 9.47
CA ALA A 149 11.70 -9.52 10.85
C ALA A 149 10.53 -9.43 11.83
N THR A 150 9.60 -8.48 11.64
CA THR A 150 8.40 -8.35 12.46
C THR A 150 7.52 -9.60 12.43
N PHE A 151 7.35 -10.21 11.25
CA PHE A 151 6.59 -11.48 11.16
C PHE A 151 7.28 -12.65 11.85
N ALA A 152 8.62 -12.73 11.79
CA ALA A 152 9.38 -13.72 12.52
C ALA A 152 9.21 -13.56 14.04
N VAL A 153 9.30 -12.32 14.53
CA VAL A 153 9.10 -12.02 15.95
C VAL A 153 7.69 -12.33 16.42
N VAL A 154 6.64 -11.92 15.67
CA VAL A 154 5.25 -12.29 16.01
C VAL A 154 5.09 -13.80 16.13
N LYS A 155 5.73 -14.56 15.24
CA LYS A 155 5.71 -16.03 15.31
C LYS A 155 6.45 -16.58 16.53
N GLN A 156 7.53 -15.95 16.97
CA GLN A 156 8.31 -16.38 18.15
C GLN A 156 7.63 -15.98 19.47
N ALA A 157 7.06 -14.77 19.53
CA ALA A 157 6.45 -14.19 20.71
C ALA A 157 5.00 -14.64 20.95
N THR A 158 4.37 -15.37 20.02
CA THR A 158 2.97 -15.77 20.12
C THR A 158 2.84 -17.28 20.20
N ASP A 159 2.07 -17.76 21.20
CA ASP A 159 1.71 -19.18 21.30
C ASP A 159 1.13 -19.67 19.96
N PRO A 160 1.53 -20.87 19.45
CA PRO A 160 1.03 -21.42 18.20
C PRO A 160 -0.50 -21.44 18.09
N SER A 161 -1.21 -21.63 19.20
CA SER A 161 -2.68 -21.60 19.29
C SER A 161 -3.28 -20.20 19.09
N ARG A 162 -2.50 -19.12 19.29
CA ARG A 162 -2.89 -17.71 19.20
C ARG A 162 -2.22 -16.95 18.05
N LEU A 163 -1.44 -17.63 17.24
CA LEU A 163 -0.64 -17.03 16.18
C LEU A 163 -1.48 -16.19 15.20
N ALA A 164 -2.69 -16.68 14.85
CA ALA A 164 -3.62 -15.95 14.01
C ALA A 164 -4.06 -14.61 14.64
N ALA A 165 -4.26 -14.59 15.96
CA ALA A 165 -4.62 -13.36 16.69
C ALA A 165 -3.45 -12.35 16.72
N GLY A 166 -2.22 -12.82 16.91
CA GLY A 166 -1.01 -11.98 16.86
C GLY A 166 -0.84 -11.29 15.50
N PHE A 167 -0.98 -12.05 14.41
CA PHE A 167 -0.93 -11.46 13.05
C PHE A 167 -2.13 -10.55 12.76
N ALA A 168 -3.34 -10.91 13.21
CA ALA A 168 -4.52 -10.06 13.03
C ALA A 168 -4.34 -8.71 13.71
N SER A 169 -3.75 -8.68 14.91
CA SER A 169 -3.50 -7.44 15.63
C SER A 169 -2.50 -6.54 14.90
N THR A 170 -1.32 -7.05 14.59
CA THR A 170 -0.29 -6.26 13.87
C THR A 170 -0.82 -5.72 12.55
N GLU A 171 -1.59 -6.52 11.82
CA GLU A 171 -2.21 -6.11 10.56
C GLU A 171 -3.30 -5.05 10.76
N THR A 172 -4.08 -5.13 11.84
CA THR A 172 -5.09 -4.11 12.19
C THR A 172 -4.43 -2.75 12.45
N PHE A 173 -3.37 -2.71 13.27
CA PHE A 173 -2.61 -1.47 13.49
C PHE A 173 -2.05 -0.90 12.19
N ARG A 174 -1.50 -1.75 11.34
CA ARG A 174 -0.98 -1.34 10.03
C ARG A 174 -2.09 -0.79 9.13
N ARG A 175 -3.25 -1.42 9.08
CA ARG A 175 -4.39 -0.97 8.23
C ARG A 175 -5.04 0.29 8.74
N THR A 176 -5.06 0.52 10.05
CA THR A 176 -5.49 1.81 10.60
C THR A 176 -4.62 2.96 10.06
N ALA A 177 -3.31 2.75 9.94
CA ALA A 177 -2.43 3.73 9.31
C ALA A 177 -2.75 4.00 7.83
N PHE A 178 -3.27 3.00 7.08
CA PHE A 178 -3.68 3.19 5.68
C PHE A 178 -4.92 4.10 5.53
N LEU A 179 -5.79 4.11 6.53
CA LEU A 179 -6.95 5.01 6.56
C LEU A 179 -6.55 6.40 7.08
N VAL A 180 -5.86 6.43 8.22
CA VAL A 180 -5.53 7.68 8.92
C VAL A 180 -4.45 8.48 8.16
N GLY A 181 -3.47 7.81 7.57
CA GLY A 181 -2.32 8.46 6.93
C GLY A 181 -2.68 9.47 5.86
N PRO A 182 -3.42 9.09 4.80
CA PRO A 182 -3.81 10.03 3.75
C PRO A 182 -4.67 11.19 4.25
N VAL A 183 -5.57 10.94 5.21
CA VAL A 183 -6.41 12.00 5.81
C VAL A 183 -5.57 12.97 6.62
N LEU A 184 -4.63 12.46 7.44
CA LEU A 184 -3.71 13.30 8.20
C LEU A 184 -2.81 14.13 7.26
N ALA A 185 -2.31 13.53 6.18
CA ALA A 185 -1.57 14.25 5.15
C ALA A 185 -2.43 15.35 4.52
N ALA A 186 -3.70 15.09 4.19
CA ALA A 186 -4.61 16.08 3.64
C ALA A 186 -4.82 17.27 4.56
N VAL A 187 -5.03 17.01 5.87
CA VAL A 187 -5.16 18.06 6.89
C VAL A 187 -3.90 18.92 6.95
N LEU A 188 -2.72 18.30 7.01
CA LEU A 188 -1.44 19.03 7.09
C LEU A 188 -1.16 19.83 5.80
N ILE A 189 -1.51 19.27 4.63
CA ILE A 189 -1.38 19.96 3.34
C ILE A 189 -2.31 21.17 3.28
N GLY A 190 -3.50 21.10 3.85
CA GLY A 190 -4.45 22.21 3.92
C GLY A 190 -4.02 23.39 4.82
N LEU A 191 -2.97 23.24 5.65
CA LEU A 191 -2.51 24.31 6.54
C LEU A 191 -1.83 25.47 5.83
N ARG A 192 -1.33 25.30 4.62
CA ARG A 192 -0.65 26.32 3.83
C ARG A 192 -1.08 26.24 2.36
N THR A 193 -0.98 27.38 1.65
CA THR A 193 -1.32 27.48 0.24
C THR A 193 -0.25 26.87 -0.67
N GLU A 194 1.02 26.89 -0.24
CA GLU A 194 2.15 26.37 -1.01
C GLU A 194 2.39 24.90 -0.64
N PHE A 195 2.21 24.00 -1.63
CA PHE A 195 2.29 22.56 -1.44
C PHE A 195 3.64 22.08 -0.91
N THR A 196 4.76 22.60 -1.44
CA THR A 196 6.10 22.14 -1.03
C THR A 196 6.33 22.34 0.47
N VAL A 197 5.96 23.53 0.98
CA VAL A 197 6.05 23.84 2.42
C VAL A 197 5.10 22.98 3.24
N SER A 198 3.87 22.82 2.78
CA SER A 198 2.89 21.97 3.47
C SER A 198 3.33 20.51 3.52
N PHE A 199 3.90 20.01 2.43
CA PHE A 199 4.40 18.64 2.39
C PHE A 199 5.64 18.43 3.26
N GLN A 200 6.45 19.46 3.47
CA GLN A 200 7.54 19.41 4.47
C GLN A 200 6.99 19.21 5.89
N PHE A 201 5.81 19.76 6.25
CA PHE A 201 5.18 19.41 7.52
C PHE A 201 4.77 17.94 7.58
N VAL A 202 4.21 17.39 6.49
CA VAL A 202 3.90 15.95 6.40
C VAL A 202 5.15 15.11 6.61
N LEU A 203 6.27 15.48 5.96
CA LEU A 203 7.55 14.79 6.11
C LEU A 203 8.14 14.93 7.53
N ALA A 204 8.02 16.11 8.15
CA ALA A 204 8.46 16.32 9.54
C ALA A 204 7.68 15.42 10.52
N VAL A 205 6.37 15.28 10.32
CA VAL A 205 5.54 14.35 11.10
C VAL A 205 5.95 12.90 10.83
N ALA A 206 6.24 12.53 9.58
CA ALA A 206 6.74 11.20 9.25
C ALA A 206 8.11 10.90 9.91
N VAL A 207 9.02 11.87 9.96
CA VAL A 207 10.29 11.78 10.70
C VAL A 207 10.01 11.56 12.20
N ALA A 208 9.12 12.34 12.81
CA ALA A 208 8.76 12.21 14.22
C ALA A 208 8.22 10.81 14.56
N PHE A 209 7.30 10.29 13.72
CA PHE A 209 6.79 8.92 13.87
C PHE A 209 7.87 7.86 13.62
N GLY A 210 8.79 8.08 12.68
CA GLY A 210 9.93 7.21 12.45
C GLY A 210 10.87 7.12 13.64
N VAL A 211 11.19 8.27 14.25
CA VAL A 211 11.99 8.33 15.50
C VAL A 211 11.25 7.62 16.64
N LEU A 212 9.96 7.95 16.84
CA LEU A 212 9.15 7.36 17.91
C LEU A 212 9.04 5.83 17.72
N GLY A 213 8.71 5.36 16.52
CA GLY A 213 8.62 3.92 16.25
C GLY A 213 9.96 3.20 16.49
N THR A 214 11.08 3.81 16.07
CA THR A 214 12.42 3.26 16.31
C THR A 214 12.77 3.20 17.79
N LEU A 215 12.48 4.26 18.55
CA LEU A 215 12.71 4.29 20.00
C LEU A 215 11.86 3.26 20.73
N VAL A 216 10.56 3.18 20.42
CA VAL A 216 9.63 2.24 21.05
C VAL A 216 10.09 0.80 20.81
N GLN A 217 10.41 0.42 19.57
CA GLN A 217 10.89 -0.93 19.31
C GLN A 217 12.27 -1.21 19.91
N HIS A 218 13.18 -0.24 19.94
CA HIS A 218 14.50 -0.42 20.52
C HIS A 218 14.46 -0.64 22.04
N VAL A 219 13.68 0.18 22.74
CA VAL A 219 13.66 0.20 24.22
C VAL A 219 12.74 -0.86 24.80
N LEU A 220 11.57 -1.09 24.19
CA LEU A 220 10.50 -1.88 24.79
C LEU A 220 10.44 -3.32 24.27
N TYR A 221 11.01 -3.62 23.08
CA TYR A 221 11.03 -4.96 22.52
C TYR A 221 12.10 -5.82 23.18
N ASP A 222 11.71 -7.03 23.64
CA ASP A 222 12.63 -8.01 24.21
C ASP A 222 13.04 -9.05 23.15
N ALA A 223 14.32 -9.07 22.80
CA ALA A 223 14.91 -9.96 21.81
C ALA A 223 15.52 -11.24 22.43
N SER A 224 15.17 -11.58 23.66
CA SER A 224 15.73 -12.77 24.35
C SER A 224 15.41 -14.10 23.67
N GLY A 225 14.37 -14.14 22.84
CA GLY A 225 13.97 -15.31 22.04
C GLY A 225 14.58 -15.39 20.64
N ASP A 226 15.53 -14.51 20.27
CA ASP A 226 16.14 -14.52 18.94
C ASP A 226 16.88 -15.84 18.68
N SER A 227 16.56 -16.50 17.57
CA SER A 227 17.33 -17.62 17.05
C SER A 227 18.26 -17.18 15.94
N PHE A 228 19.56 -17.33 16.16
CA PHE A 228 20.56 -17.05 15.14
C PHE A 228 20.71 -18.28 14.22
N GLY A 229 20.56 -18.09 12.91
CA GLY A 229 20.66 -19.18 11.96
C GLY A 229 20.83 -18.74 10.51
N ASP A 230 21.30 -19.65 9.65
CA ASP A 230 21.44 -19.41 8.21
C ASP A 230 20.05 -19.56 7.53
N SER A 231 19.37 -18.44 7.28
CA SER A 231 18.05 -18.43 6.63
C SER A 231 18.10 -18.36 5.09
N PHE A 232 19.27 -18.17 4.49
CA PHE A 232 19.40 -18.05 3.04
C PHE A 232 19.47 -19.42 2.34
N ALA A 233 18.34 -19.90 1.89
CA ALA A 233 18.29 -20.98 0.90
C ALA A 233 18.62 -20.40 -0.49
N GLY A 234 19.82 -20.71 -1.01
CA GLY A 234 20.39 -20.14 -2.23
C GLY A 234 19.48 -20.18 -3.47
N LEU A 235 19.90 -19.50 -4.55
CA LEU A 235 19.17 -19.35 -5.83
C LEU A 235 18.69 -20.68 -6.43
N ASP A 236 19.38 -21.79 -6.17
CA ASP A 236 19.00 -23.13 -6.66
C ASP A 236 17.67 -23.61 -6.04
N ARG A 237 17.35 -23.20 -4.82
CA ARG A 237 16.08 -23.52 -4.17
C ARG A 237 14.93 -22.73 -4.80
N VAL A 238 15.16 -21.43 -5.06
CA VAL A 238 14.19 -20.58 -5.78
C VAL A 238 13.90 -21.17 -7.16
N ARG A 239 14.92 -21.63 -7.89
CA ARG A 239 14.77 -22.24 -9.23
C ARG A 239 13.99 -23.55 -9.20
N ARG A 240 14.15 -24.35 -8.15
CA ARG A 240 13.32 -25.57 -7.93
C ARG A 240 11.87 -25.20 -7.64
N ASP A 241 11.64 -24.29 -6.70
CA ASP A 241 10.28 -23.85 -6.31
C ASP A 241 9.52 -23.23 -7.51
N LEU A 242 10.21 -22.59 -8.44
CA LEU A 242 9.67 -22.09 -9.72
C LEU A 242 9.19 -23.24 -10.62
N ARG A 243 9.91 -24.32 -10.70
CA ARG A 243 9.56 -25.49 -11.53
C ARG A 243 8.44 -26.32 -10.91
N GLU A 244 8.40 -26.38 -9.60
CA GLU A 244 7.44 -27.13 -8.80
C GLU A 244 6.16 -26.34 -8.48
N MET A 245 5.99 -25.13 -9.05
CA MET A 245 4.79 -24.31 -8.83
C MET A 245 3.51 -25.08 -9.25
N PRO A 246 2.52 -25.19 -8.35
CA PRO A 246 1.26 -25.87 -8.64
C PRO A 246 0.62 -25.39 -9.94
N ALA A 247 0.23 -26.32 -10.81
CA ALA A 247 -0.34 -26.02 -12.13
C ALA A 247 -1.58 -25.08 -12.05
N PRO A 248 -2.49 -25.18 -11.04
CA PRO A 248 -3.63 -24.28 -10.89
C PRO A 248 -3.25 -22.81 -10.68
N LEU A 249 -2.05 -22.51 -10.14
CA LEU A 249 -1.59 -21.14 -9.90
C LEU A 249 -1.08 -20.42 -11.14
N ARG A 250 -0.72 -21.13 -12.20
CA ARG A 250 -0.15 -20.51 -13.42
C ARG A 250 -1.10 -19.51 -14.09
N PRO A 251 -2.39 -19.82 -14.32
CA PRO A 251 -3.32 -18.86 -14.89
C PRO A 251 -3.57 -17.66 -13.97
N LEU A 252 -3.64 -17.88 -12.63
CA LEU A 252 -3.76 -16.80 -11.66
C LEU A 252 -2.52 -15.88 -11.73
N LEU A 253 -1.32 -16.46 -11.77
CA LEU A 253 -0.07 -15.71 -11.84
C LEU A 253 -0.01 -14.82 -13.09
N VAL A 254 -0.38 -15.36 -14.27
CA VAL A 254 -0.39 -14.59 -15.52
C VAL A 254 -1.41 -13.45 -15.43
N GLY A 255 -2.65 -13.73 -15.04
CA GLY A 255 -3.70 -12.72 -14.91
C GLY A 255 -3.35 -11.64 -13.91
N ASP A 256 -2.93 -12.01 -12.69
CA ASP A 256 -2.50 -11.07 -11.65
C ASP A 256 -1.28 -10.24 -12.08
N THR A 257 -0.31 -10.85 -12.77
CA THR A 257 0.87 -10.14 -13.26
C THR A 257 0.50 -9.05 -14.27
N LEU A 258 -0.40 -9.33 -15.21
CA LEU A 258 -0.89 -8.34 -16.18
C LEU A 258 -1.67 -7.22 -15.48
N VAL A 259 -2.56 -7.55 -14.55
CA VAL A 259 -3.32 -6.55 -13.79
C VAL A 259 -2.39 -5.69 -12.92
N ARG A 260 -1.37 -6.28 -12.30
CA ARG A 260 -0.38 -5.54 -11.49
C ARG A 260 0.56 -4.71 -12.35
N PHE A 261 0.94 -5.21 -13.52
CA PHE A 261 1.71 -4.45 -14.49
C PHE A 261 0.93 -3.22 -14.96
N ALA A 262 -0.33 -3.40 -15.33
CA ALA A 262 -1.24 -2.33 -15.71
C ALA A 262 -1.37 -1.26 -14.60
N ASN A 263 -1.65 -1.69 -13.36
CA ASN A 263 -1.71 -0.76 -12.22
C ASN A 263 -0.36 -0.07 -11.99
N GLY A 264 0.76 -0.79 -12.10
CA GLY A 264 2.11 -0.24 -11.95
C GLY A 264 2.44 0.87 -12.94
N MET A 265 1.90 0.80 -14.17
CA MET A 265 2.07 1.84 -15.19
C MET A 265 1.52 3.21 -14.74
N VAL A 266 0.41 3.22 -14.00
CA VAL A 266 -0.36 4.46 -13.75
C VAL A 266 -0.47 4.83 -12.27
N TYR A 267 -0.14 3.93 -11.35
CA TYR A 267 -0.34 4.13 -9.91
C TYR A 267 0.34 5.39 -9.36
N VAL A 268 1.57 5.67 -9.80
CA VAL A 268 2.34 6.83 -9.37
C VAL A 268 1.78 8.15 -9.94
N PHE A 269 0.96 8.08 -11.00
CA PHE A 269 0.39 9.24 -11.67
C PHE A 269 -1.01 9.63 -11.16
N PHE A 270 -1.66 8.84 -10.31
CA PHE A 270 -3.01 9.17 -9.81
C PHE A 270 -3.06 10.53 -9.11
N VAL A 271 -2.04 10.87 -8.32
CA VAL A 271 -1.94 12.19 -7.71
C VAL A 271 -1.83 13.27 -8.77
N LEU A 272 -0.97 13.07 -9.79
CA LEU A 272 -0.76 14.05 -10.85
C LEU A 272 -2.01 14.28 -11.71
N VAL A 273 -2.85 13.24 -11.91
CA VAL A 273 -4.14 13.40 -12.61
C VAL A 273 -5.05 14.37 -11.86
N VAL A 274 -5.15 14.24 -10.54
CA VAL A 274 -6.03 15.09 -9.73
C VAL A 274 -5.42 16.50 -9.57
N THR A 275 -4.10 16.58 -9.29
CA THR A 275 -3.45 17.82 -8.83
C THR A 275 -2.86 18.67 -9.96
N GLN A 276 -2.39 18.04 -11.04
CA GLN A 276 -1.72 18.71 -12.16
C GLN A 276 -2.57 18.71 -13.44
N PHE A 277 -3.13 17.55 -13.79
CA PHE A 277 -3.82 17.38 -15.06
C PHE A 277 -5.23 18.00 -15.02
N PHE A 278 -6.03 17.68 -14.00
CA PHE A 278 -7.37 18.25 -13.83
C PHE A 278 -7.43 19.43 -12.87
N GLN A 279 -6.48 19.55 -11.95
CA GLN A 279 -6.41 20.58 -10.91
C GLN A 279 -7.72 20.68 -10.09
N VAL A 280 -8.28 19.54 -9.70
CA VAL A 280 -9.57 19.45 -9.01
C VAL A 280 -9.38 19.56 -7.51
N GLY A 281 -9.86 20.65 -6.94
CA GLY A 281 -10.09 20.84 -5.51
C GLY A 281 -11.55 20.62 -5.12
N LEU A 282 -11.90 20.91 -3.87
CA LEU A 282 -13.27 20.91 -3.38
C LEU A 282 -13.61 22.29 -2.82
N ASP A 283 -14.53 22.96 -3.48
CA ASP A 283 -15.15 24.19 -3.00
C ASP A 283 -16.65 23.89 -2.77
N ALA A 284 -17.07 23.89 -1.51
CA ALA A 284 -18.42 23.56 -1.14
C ALA A 284 -18.83 24.21 0.19
N THR A 285 -20.05 24.73 0.25
CA THR A 285 -20.67 25.17 1.51
C THR A 285 -21.48 24.05 2.11
N VAL A 286 -21.08 23.55 3.27
CA VAL A 286 -21.77 22.50 4.02
C VAL A 286 -22.63 23.13 5.11
N ALA A 287 -23.96 23.03 4.99
CA ALA A 287 -24.89 23.49 6.01
C ALA A 287 -25.23 22.34 6.96
N LEU A 288 -24.87 22.46 8.23
CA LEU A 288 -25.16 21.48 9.27
C LEU A 288 -25.73 22.17 10.52
N GLY A 289 -26.93 21.80 10.94
CA GLY A 289 -27.50 22.27 12.20
C GLY A 289 -27.66 23.79 12.35
N GLY A 290 -27.89 24.53 11.24
CA GLY A 290 -27.99 25.99 11.22
C GLY A 290 -26.66 26.75 11.08
N PHE A 291 -25.54 26.03 10.98
CA PHE A 291 -24.22 26.60 10.69
C PHE A 291 -23.85 26.29 9.24
N ALA A 292 -23.32 27.27 8.49
CA ALA A 292 -22.73 27.08 7.18
C ALA A 292 -21.20 27.08 7.32
N TYR A 293 -20.55 26.04 6.83
CA TYR A 293 -19.10 25.90 6.76
C TYR A 293 -18.67 25.92 5.31
N ASP A 294 -17.83 26.86 4.96
CA ASP A 294 -17.18 26.87 3.66
C ASP A 294 -15.95 25.95 3.72
N VAL A 295 -15.97 24.95 2.86
CA VAL A 295 -14.87 23.99 2.69
C VAL A 295 -14.18 24.31 1.39
N ASP A 296 -12.95 24.85 1.48
CA ASP A 296 -12.08 25.12 0.33
C ASP A 296 -10.83 24.26 0.47
N LEU A 297 -10.73 23.21 -0.35
CA LEU A 297 -9.62 22.28 -0.37
C LEU A 297 -8.82 22.42 -1.66
N SER A 298 -7.53 22.68 -1.53
CA SER A 298 -6.61 22.60 -2.66
C SER A 298 -6.65 21.19 -3.30
N PRO A 299 -6.29 21.05 -4.59
CA PRO A 299 -6.26 19.75 -5.26
C PRO A 299 -5.43 18.70 -4.51
N GLN A 300 -4.32 19.10 -3.88
CA GLN A 300 -3.46 18.23 -3.11
C GLN A 300 -4.12 17.76 -1.80
N ALA A 301 -4.78 18.66 -1.06
CA ALA A 301 -5.52 18.30 0.14
C ALA A 301 -6.72 17.41 -0.23
N PHE A 302 -7.46 17.76 -1.28
CA PHE A 302 -8.59 16.98 -1.76
C PHE A 302 -8.18 15.55 -2.16
N PHE A 303 -7.04 15.38 -2.84
CA PHE A 303 -6.52 14.06 -3.18
C PHE A 303 -6.33 13.16 -1.95
N GLY A 304 -5.86 13.67 -0.83
CA GLY A 304 -5.71 12.87 0.40
C GLY A 304 -7.06 12.42 0.99
N TYR A 305 -8.10 13.28 0.92
CA TYR A 305 -9.46 12.86 1.30
C TYR A 305 -10.03 11.83 0.32
N LEU A 306 -9.75 11.93 -0.98
CA LEU A 306 -10.11 10.90 -1.96
C LEU A 306 -9.48 9.55 -1.63
N LEU A 307 -8.22 9.52 -1.21
CA LEU A 307 -7.56 8.29 -0.71
C LEU A 307 -8.22 7.77 0.57
N GLY A 308 -8.68 8.66 1.45
CA GLY A 308 -9.47 8.30 2.63
C GLY A 308 -10.78 7.61 2.24
N VAL A 309 -11.52 8.15 1.27
CA VAL A 309 -12.75 7.54 0.72
C VAL A 309 -12.44 6.17 0.10
N GLU A 310 -11.41 6.06 -0.73
CA GLU A 310 -10.96 4.80 -1.30
C GLU A 310 -10.71 3.74 -0.22
N MET A 311 -9.99 4.11 0.83
CA MET A 311 -9.63 3.18 1.90
C MET A 311 -10.82 2.82 2.80
N LEU A 312 -11.74 3.77 3.04
CA LEU A 312 -12.98 3.51 3.76
C LEU A 312 -13.82 2.47 3.02
N VAL A 313 -14.05 2.66 1.72
CA VAL A 313 -14.77 1.68 0.90
C VAL A 313 -14.05 0.33 0.88
N ALA A 314 -12.72 0.33 0.76
CA ALA A 314 -11.92 -0.89 0.82
C ALA A 314 -12.15 -1.68 2.12
N LEU A 315 -12.17 -1.02 3.26
CA LEU A 315 -12.42 -1.67 4.55
C LEU A 315 -13.86 -2.20 4.68
N LEU A 316 -14.83 -1.41 4.24
CA LEU A 316 -16.24 -1.78 4.30
C LEU A 316 -16.59 -2.97 3.39
N ILE A 317 -15.93 -3.08 2.21
CA ILE A 317 -16.27 -4.12 1.24
C ILE A 317 -15.59 -5.47 1.53
N MET A 318 -14.45 -5.51 2.25
CA MET A 318 -13.67 -6.74 2.43
C MET A 318 -14.45 -7.86 3.11
N VAL A 319 -15.20 -7.55 4.18
CA VAL A 319 -15.98 -8.56 4.93
C VAL A 319 -17.17 -9.06 4.13
N PRO A 320 -18.04 -8.20 3.54
CA PRO A 320 -19.10 -8.67 2.65
C PRO A 320 -18.58 -9.49 1.47
N ALA A 321 -17.48 -9.08 0.85
CA ALA A 321 -16.89 -9.78 -0.27
C ALA A 321 -16.36 -11.18 0.10
N SER A 322 -15.75 -11.35 1.29
CA SER A 322 -15.32 -12.65 1.74
C SER A 322 -16.50 -13.61 2.01
N ARG A 323 -17.60 -13.12 2.60
CA ARG A 323 -18.84 -13.90 2.76
C ARG A 323 -19.48 -14.27 1.42
N LEU A 324 -19.42 -13.36 0.45
CA LEU A 324 -19.89 -13.64 -0.90
C LEU A 324 -19.04 -14.74 -1.55
N ALA A 325 -17.71 -14.70 -1.36
CA ALA A 325 -16.80 -15.72 -1.88
C ALA A 325 -17.08 -17.13 -1.36
N GLU A 326 -17.57 -17.26 -0.12
CA GLU A 326 -18.03 -18.54 0.44
C GLU A 326 -19.25 -19.13 -0.30
N ARG A 327 -20.03 -18.28 -1.00
CA ARG A 327 -21.25 -18.70 -1.71
C ARG A 327 -21.05 -18.92 -3.21
N ILE A 328 -20.23 -18.08 -3.83
CA ILE A 328 -20.06 -18.08 -5.31
C ILE A 328 -18.67 -18.52 -5.77
N GLY A 329 -17.77 -18.85 -4.82
CA GLY A 329 -16.38 -19.19 -5.09
C GLY A 329 -15.43 -17.99 -5.00
N LEU A 330 -14.13 -18.29 -4.87
CA LEU A 330 -13.06 -17.29 -4.75
C LEU A 330 -12.78 -16.59 -6.09
N LYS A 331 -12.80 -17.35 -7.20
CA LYS A 331 -12.45 -16.89 -8.55
C LYS A 331 -13.31 -15.69 -9.01
N PRO A 332 -14.67 -15.70 -8.93
CA PRO A 332 -15.50 -14.58 -9.35
C PRO A 332 -15.19 -13.30 -8.56
N VAL A 333 -14.99 -13.41 -7.25
CA VAL A 333 -14.70 -12.27 -6.38
C VAL A 333 -13.33 -11.65 -6.69
N VAL A 334 -12.33 -12.49 -6.97
CA VAL A 334 -11.00 -12.02 -7.43
C VAL A 334 -11.10 -11.34 -8.78
N ALA A 335 -11.88 -11.90 -9.71
CA ALA A 335 -12.09 -11.32 -11.03
C ALA A 335 -12.75 -9.94 -10.99
N VAL A 336 -13.72 -9.73 -10.08
CA VAL A 336 -14.30 -8.39 -9.84
C VAL A 336 -13.22 -7.41 -9.35
N GLY A 337 -12.40 -7.81 -8.39
CA GLY A 337 -11.27 -6.97 -7.94
C GLY A 337 -10.30 -6.62 -9.07
N PHE A 338 -9.96 -7.57 -9.92
CA PHE A 338 -9.11 -7.37 -11.11
C PHE A 338 -9.77 -6.45 -12.13
N ALA A 339 -11.07 -6.61 -12.39
CA ALA A 339 -11.82 -5.73 -13.29
C ALA A 339 -11.81 -4.27 -12.81
N VAL A 340 -12.00 -4.04 -11.50
CA VAL A 340 -11.91 -2.69 -10.93
C VAL A 340 -10.49 -2.12 -11.09
N TYR A 341 -9.44 -2.90 -10.84
CA TYR A 341 -8.05 -2.47 -11.11
C TYR A 341 -7.84 -2.06 -12.56
N ALA A 342 -8.42 -2.81 -13.50
CA ALA A 342 -8.28 -2.55 -14.94
C ALA A 342 -9.10 -1.35 -15.40
N LEU A 343 -10.32 -1.17 -14.88
CA LEU A 343 -11.23 -0.11 -15.31
C LEU A 343 -10.93 1.24 -14.65
N PHE A 344 -10.44 1.25 -13.41
CA PHE A 344 -10.21 2.47 -12.66
C PHE A 344 -9.34 3.50 -13.40
N PRO A 345 -8.23 3.15 -14.07
CA PRO A 345 -7.44 4.11 -14.83
C PRO A 345 -8.24 4.87 -15.89
N VAL A 346 -9.02 4.14 -16.70
CA VAL A 346 -9.87 4.74 -17.75
C VAL A 346 -10.98 5.59 -17.13
N VAL A 347 -11.65 5.10 -16.10
CA VAL A 347 -12.69 5.86 -15.39
C VAL A 347 -12.13 7.15 -14.80
N LEU A 348 -10.90 7.12 -14.26
CA LEU A 348 -10.24 8.29 -13.70
C LEU A 348 -9.87 9.31 -14.78
N ILE A 349 -9.19 8.91 -15.86
CA ILE A 349 -8.68 9.84 -16.86
C ILE A 349 -9.82 10.46 -17.69
N TYR A 350 -10.92 9.76 -17.85
CA TYR A 350 -12.11 10.26 -18.55
C TYR A 350 -13.22 10.78 -17.60
N ALA A 351 -12.90 10.98 -16.32
CA ALA A 351 -13.85 11.50 -15.33
C ALA A 351 -14.56 12.81 -15.74
N PRO A 352 -13.92 13.80 -16.43
CA PRO A 352 -14.63 14.98 -16.93
C PRO A 352 -15.76 14.66 -17.89
N ALA A 353 -15.60 13.63 -18.74
CA ALA A 353 -16.68 13.18 -19.63
C ALA A 353 -17.83 12.53 -18.88
N LEU A 354 -17.56 11.89 -17.72
CA LEU A 354 -18.58 11.33 -16.85
C LEU A 354 -19.33 12.41 -16.05
N ALA A 355 -18.66 13.53 -15.71
CA ALA A 355 -19.27 14.66 -15.03
C ALA A 355 -20.33 15.34 -15.90
N GLY A 356 -20.05 15.48 -17.20
CA GLY A 356 -20.90 16.24 -18.11
C GLY A 356 -21.11 17.68 -17.64
N SER A 357 -22.29 18.25 -17.90
CA SER A 357 -22.67 19.58 -17.41
C SER A 357 -23.48 19.58 -16.10
N ALA A 358 -23.83 18.40 -15.59
CA ALA A 358 -24.78 18.27 -14.49
C ALA A 358 -24.13 18.07 -13.11
N LEU A 359 -22.92 17.52 -13.06
CA LEU A 359 -22.22 17.20 -11.81
C LEU A 359 -20.90 17.95 -11.70
N PRO A 360 -20.54 18.48 -10.51
CA PRO A 360 -19.21 19.03 -10.30
C PRO A 360 -18.16 17.91 -10.37
N LEU A 361 -17.02 18.20 -11.00
CA LEU A 361 -15.96 17.20 -11.19
C LEU A 361 -15.43 16.65 -9.85
N SER A 362 -15.45 17.45 -8.79
CA SER A 362 -15.11 17.00 -7.44
C SER A 362 -16.02 15.86 -6.94
N ALA A 363 -17.33 15.95 -7.17
CA ALA A 363 -18.26 14.88 -6.81
C ALA A 363 -18.02 13.60 -7.62
N VAL A 364 -17.71 13.75 -8.92
CA VAL A 364 -17.34 12.60 -9.76
C VAL A 364 -16.02 11.96 -9.27
N MET A 365 -15.02 12.76 -8.88
CA MET A 365 -13.78 12.24 -8.29
C MET A 365 -14.02 11.44 -7.01
N ILE A 366 -14.91 11.90 -6.13
CA ILE A 366 -15.30 11.13 -4.93
C ILE A 366 -15.88 9.77 -5.32
N ALA A 367 -16.79 9.74 -6.29
CA ALA A 367 -17.39 8.49 -6.78
C ALA A 367 -16.36 7.57 -7.44
N VAL A 368 -15.43 8.12 -8.23
CA VAL A 368 -14.35 7.38 -8.90
C VAL A 368 -13.39 6.75 -7.89
N PHE A 369 -13.02 7.47 -6.84
CA PHE A 369 -12.15 6.92 -5.79
C PHE A 369 -12.90 5.94 -4.87
N ALA A 370 -14.19 6.14 -4.63
CA ALA A 370 -15.03 5.14 -3.98
C ALA A 370 -15.11 3.84 -4.81
N PHE A 371 -15.31 3.95 -6.13
CA PHE A 371 -15.21 2.81 -7.06
C PHE A 371 -13.85 2.13 -6.99
N SER A 372 -12.75 2.89 -6.94
CA SER A 372 -11.40 2.35 -6.76
C SER A 372 -11.26 1.48 -5.50
N GLY A 373 -11.94 1.84 -4.41
CA GLY A 373 -11.95 1.06 -3.17
C GLY A 373 -12.45 -0.37 -3.35
N LEU A 374 -13.36 -0.62 -4.30
CA LEU A 374 -13.89 -1.96 -4.60
C LEU A 374 -12.83 -2.94 -5.10
N ARG A 375 -11.70 -2.48 -5.62
CA ARG A 375 -10.58 -3.37 -6.05
C ARG A 375 -10.04 -4.23 -4.91
N PHE A 376 -10.24 -3.81 -3.66
CA PHE A 376 -9.80 -4.56 -2.48
C PHE A 376 -10.75 -5.67 -2.06
N ALA A 377 -11.95 -5.74 -2.65
CA ALA A 377 -12.93 -6.81 -2.39
C ALA A 377 -12.33 -8.21 -2.64
N GLY A 378 -11.57 -8.36 -3.73
CA GLY A 378 -10.94 -9.61 -4.11
C GLY A 378 -9.68 -9.98 -3.30
N LEU A 379 -9.15 -9.10 -2.44
CA LEU A 379 -7.85 -9.31 -1.82
C LEU A 379 -7.76 -10.52 -0.87
N PRO A 380 -8.73 -10.78 0.03
CA PRO A 380 -8.71 -11.99 0.85
C PRO A 380 -8.81 -13.27 0.00
N SER A 381 -9.73 -13.30 -0.95
CA SER A 381 -9.95 -14.43 -1.87
C SER A 381 -8.73 -14.70 -2.77
N HIS A 382 -8.05 -13.64 -3.24
CA HIS A 382 -6.82 -13.77 -4.01
C HIS A 382 -5.69 -14.44 -3.21
N LYS A 383 -5.51 -14.05 -1.93
CA LYS A 383 -4.55 -14.71 -1.05
C LYS A 383 -4.90 -16.18 -0.82
N ALA A 384 -6.17 -16.48 -0.64
CA ALA A 384 -6.66 -17.85 -0.47
C ALA A 384 -6.40 -18.71 -1.72
N LEU A 385 -6.62 -18.17 -2.92
CA LEU A 385 -6.30 -18.86 -4.18
C LEU A 385 -4.81 -19.14 -4.37
N ILE A 386 -3.91 -18.29 -3.81
CA ILE A 386 -2.46 -18.53 -3.89
C ILE A 386 -2.02 -19.63 -2.91
N VAL A 387 -2.54 -19.62 -1.69
CA VAL A 387 -2.11 -20.52 -0.62
C VAL A 387 -2.82 -21.87 -0.68
N GLY A 388 -4.09 -21.88 -1.10
CA GLY A 388 -4.94 -23.07 -1.07
C GLY A 388 -4.39 -24.29 -1.82
N PRO A 389 -3.85 -24.15 -3.05
CA PRO A 389 -3.28 -25.25 -3.81
C PRO A 389 -1.91 -25.76 -3.29
N ALA A 390 -1.33 -25.10 -2.29
CA ALA A 390 -0.04 -25.52 -1.74
C ALA A 390 -0.20 -26.70 -0.79
N GLU A 391 0.73 -27.66 -0.83
CA GLU A 391 0.81 -28.75 0.12
C GLU A 391 0.97 -28.23 1.57
N GLN A 392 0.55 -29.05 2.55
CA GLN A 392 0.69 -28.70 3.95
C GLN A 392 2.15 -28.39 4.29
N GLY A 393 2.41 -27.19 4.84
CA GLY A 393 3.75 -26.70 5.15
C GLY A 393 4.49 -25.99 3.99
N ALA A 394 3.99 -26.03 2.76
CA ALA A 394 4.60 -25.37 1.59
C ALA A 394 4.01 -23.99 1.26
N GLY A 395 2.93 -23.54 1.94
CA GLY A 395 2.20 -22.34 1.60
C GLY A 395 3.05 -21.07 1.57
N GLY A 396 3.96 -20.88 2.52
CA GLY A 396 4.87 -19.73 2.55
C GLY A 396 5.86 -19.73 1.37
N ARG A 397 6.38 -20.90 0.99
CA ARG A 397 7.32 -21.08 -0.13
C ARG A 397 6.63 -20.80 -1.47
N VAL A 398 5.46 -21.37 -1.70
CA VAL A 398 4.66 -21.15 -2.91
C VAL A 398 4.28 -19.69 -3.05
N THR A 399 3.83 -19.06 -1.96
CA THR A 399 3.49 -17.63 -1.93
C THR A 399 4.69 -16.75 -2.22
N GLY A 400 5.85 -17.04 -1.62
CA GLY A 400 7.10 -16.31 -1.85
C GLY A 400 7.53 -16.37 -3.32
N THR A 401 7.51 -17.57 -3.91
CA THR A 401 7.85 -17.80 -5.33
C THR A 401 6.86 -17.11 -6.27
N TYR A 402 5.58 -17.18 -5.98
CA TYR A 402 4.53 -16.48 -6.74
C TYR A 402 4.77 -14.97 -6.77
N TYR A 403 4.97 -14.34 -5.61
CA TYR A 403 5.22 -12.90 -5.53
C TYR A 403 6.55 -12.49 -6.14
N LEU A 404 7.58 -13.31 -6.02
CA LEU A 404 8.88 -13.04 -6.66
C LEU A 404 8.74 -12.94 -8.18
N LEU A 405 8.10 -13.94 -8.83
CA LEU A 405 7.87 -13.93 -10.27
C LEU A 405 7.04 -12.73 -10.70
N ARG A 406 5.88 -12.55 -10.07
CA ARG A 406 4.99 -11.44 -10.38
C ARG A 406 5.70 -10.10 -10.25
N ASN A 407 6.35 -9.84 -9.13
CA ASN A 407 6.98 -8.55 -8.85
C ASN A 407 8.15 -8.28 -9.79
N THR A 408 8.92 -9.32 -10.18
CA THR A 408 10.01 -9.17 -11.15
C THR A 408 9.50 -8.70 -12.51
N VAL A 409 8.39 -9.28 -13.01
CA VAL A 409 7.80 -8.85 -14.28
C VAL A 409 7.21 -7.44 -14.18
N VAL A 410 6.68 -7.06 -13.03
CA VAL A 410 6.07 -5.73 -12.80
C VAL A 410 7.12 -4.62 -12.66
N ILE A 411 8.41 -4.92 -12.42
CA ILE A 411 9.46 -3.91 -12.24
C ILE A 411 9.40 -2.77 -13.27
N PRO A 412 9.41 -3.00 -14.59
CA PRO A 412 9.49 -1.93 -15.58
C PRO A 412 8.16 -1.16 -15.80
N SER A 413 7.06 -1.60 -15.20
CA SER A 413 5.73 -1.07 -15.52
C SER A 413 5.62 0.46 -15.32
N ALA A 414 6.16 0.99 -14.23
CA ALA A 414 6.08 2.42 -13.94
C ALA A 414 6.93 3.26 -14.92
N ALA A 415 8.08 2.75 -15.37
CA ALA A 415 8.87 3.41 -16.42
C ALA A 415 8.14 3.42 -17.77
N VAL A 416 7.47 2.31 -18.12
CA VAL A 416 6.62 2.24 -19.33
C VAL A 416 5.48 3.26 -19.22
N GLY A 417 4.81 3.35 -18.08
CA GLY A 417 3.78 4.35 -17.83
C GLY A 417 4.30 5.78 -17.93
N GLY A 418 5.47 6.07 -17.34
CA GLY A 418 6.11 7.38 -17.40
C GLY A 418 6.54 7.77 -18.81
N TYR A 419 7.03 6.80 -19.60
CA TYR A 419 7.33 7.04 -21.00
C TYR A 419 6.06 7.43 -21.80
N LEU A 420 4.98 6.67 -21.63
CA LEU A 420 3.72 6.98 -22.31
C LEU A 420 3.14 8.33 -21.84
N TRP A 421 3.27 8.65 -20.56
CA TRP A 421 2.79 9.91 -19.98
C TRP A 421 3.48 11.13 -20.60
N ASP A 422 4.82 11.13 -20.71
CA ASP A 422 5.59 12.28 -21.18
C ASP A 422 5.71 12.35 -22.71
N PHE A 423 5.88 11.22 -23.38
CA PHE A 423 6.22 11.17 -24.83
C PHE A 423 5.02 10.87 -25.74
N VAL A 424 3.88 10.44 -25.17
CA VAL A 424 2.65 10.20 -25.94
C VAL A 424 1.51 11.07 -25.39
N SER A 425 0.83 10.62 -24.36
CA SER A 425 -0.11 11.42 -23.56
C SER A 425 -0.56 10.67 -22.28
N PRO A 426 -1.04 11.39 -21.24
CA PRO A 426 -1.65 10.80 -20.07
C PRO A 426 -2.81 9.85 -20.39
N GLU A 427 -3.69 10.23 -21.34
CA GLU A 427 -4.85 9.44 -21.74
C GLU A 427 -4.42 8.10 -22.35
N VAL A 428 -3.37 8.12 -23.20
CA VAL A 428 -2.82 6.89 -23.79
C VAL A 428 -2.22 6.01 -22.72
N ALA A 429 -1.44 6.55 -21.78
CA ALA A 429 -0.87 5.78 -20.68
C ALA A 429 -1.94 5.04 -19.89
N PHE A 430 -3.02 5.73 -19.52
CA PHE A 430 -4.13 5.19 -18.74
C PHE A 430 -4.99 4.21 -19.54
N THR A 431 -5.22 4.49 -20.82
CA THR A 431 -5.97 3.58 -21.72
C THR A 431 -5.21 2.28 -21.96
N VAL A 432 -3.90 2.36 -22.25
CA VAL A 432 -3.04 1.16 -22.42
C VAL A 432 -3.01 0.34 -21.14
N ALA A 433 -2.87 0.99 -19.98
CA ALA A 433 -2.93 0.30 -18.69
C ALA A 433 -4.27 -0.44 -18.52
N ALA A 434 -5.39 0.22 -18.83
CA ALA A 434 -6.71 -0.43 -18.75
C ALA A 434 -6.82 -1.64 -19.69
N VAL A 435 -6.35 -1.53 -20.93
CA VAL A 435 -6.37 -2.65 -21.89
C VAL A 435 -5.54 -3.83 -21.38
N VAL A 436 -4.30 -3.58 -20.90
CA VAL A 436 -3.45 -4.64 -20.32
C VAL A 436 -4.12 -5.29 -19.10
N GLY A 437 -4.72 -4.49 -18.23
CA GLY A 437 -5.46 -4.99 -17.07
C GLY A 437 -6.69 -5.82 -17.45
N LEU A 438 -7.47 -5.38 -18.46
CA LEU A 438 -8.62 -6.13 -18.96
C LEU A 438 -8.21 -7.45 -19.62
N VAL A 439 -7.11 -7.46 -20.38
CA VAL A 439 -6.53 -8.70 -20.94
C VAL A 439 -6.16 -9.66 -19.81
N GLY A 440 -5.50 -9.15 -18.75
CA GLY A 440 -5.15 -9.96 -17.57
C GLY A 440 -6.39 -10.52 -16.86
N THR A 441 -7.42 -9.69 -16.69
CA THR A 441 -8.69 -10.09 -16.07
C THR A 441 -9.42 -11.13 -16.92
N GLY A 442 -9.51 -10.90 -18.23
CA GLY A 442 -10.13 -11.84 -19.18
C GLY A 442 -9.39 -13.17 -19.25
N TYR A 443 -8.05 -13.15 -19.26
CA TYR A 443 -7.23 -14.35 -19.19
C TYR A 443 -7.49 -15.16 -17.91
N PHE A 444 -7.54 -14.47 -16.75
CA PHE A 444 -7.85 -15.13 -15.50
C PHE A 444 -9.27 -15.71 -15.47
N LEU A 445 -10.26 -15.00 -16.00
CA LEU A 445 -11.64 -15.52 -16.12
C LEU A 445 -11.71 -16.75 -17.01
N ALA A 446 -11.00 -16.77 -18.14
CA ALA A 446 -11.02 -17.88 -19.09
C ALA A 446 -10.28 -19.12 -18.58
N PHE A 447 -9.10 -18.94 -18.01
CA PHE A 447 -8.18 -20.04 -17.69
C PHE A 447 -7.95 -20.25 -16.19
N GLY A 448 -8.32 -19.29 -15.34
CA GLY A 448 -8.20 -19.41 -13.89
C GLY A 448 -9.04 -20.56 -13.35
N LYS A 449 -8.50 -21.26 -12.36
CA LYS A 449 -9.19 -22.37 -11.69
C LYS A 449 -9.69 -21.93 -10.32
N GLU A 450 -10.84 -22.47 -9.91
CA GLU A 450 -11.31 -22.36 -8.54
C GLU A 450 -10.48 -23.28 -7.64
N PHE A 451 -10.45 -22.99 -6.35
CA PHE A 451 -9.89 -23.88 -5.36
C PHE A 451 -10.95 -24.93 -4.96
N GLU A 452 -10.60 -26.22 -5.00
CA GLU A 452 -11.56 -27.32 -4.86
C GLU A 452 -12.43 -27.24 -3.59
N ALA A 453 -11.94 -26.64 -2.50
CA ALA A 453 -12.72 -26.45 -1.29
C ALA A 453 -13.87 -25.43 -1.43
N TYR A 454 -13.92 -24.68 -2.54
CA TYR A 454 -14.92 -23.66 -2.87
C TYR A 454 -15.59 -23.91 -4.24
N ALA A 455 -15.32 -25.07 -4.86
CA ALA A 455 -15.88 -25.45 -6.15
C ALA A 455 -17.25 -26.12 -6.02
#